data_013359f44ad5a63b0c092f7b62db46f6
#
_entry.id   013359f44ad5a63b0c092f7b62db46f6
#
_cell.length_a   1.000
_cell.length_b   1.000
_cell.length_c   1.000
_cell.angle_alpha   90.00
_cell.angle_beta   90.00
_cell.angle_gamma   90.00
#
_symmetry.space_group_name_H-M   'P 1'
#
loop_
_entity.id
_entity.type
_entity.pdbx_description
1 polymer ?
#
loop_
_entity_poly.entity_id
_entity_poly.type
_entity_poly.pdbx_seq_one_letter_code
_entity_poly.pdbx_strand_id
1 'polypeptide(L)'
;MIYKSYLVEQNINILENNLILIFGENLGLTNEFQEKIREINKTKKIIKFSQDDILKNQTILFNEVNNMSLFEDTKIIFIYSVNDKILQLIKEIQPQIDKNKIFLIGNILEKKSKLRNYFEKSDYCDVVACYKDNEINIKNLINYKLKDFTGVTPQITKTLIENCGLDRIKLSNEIDKIKSYFNKKNIKIDQ
;
A
#
# COMPACT_ATOMS: atom_id res chain seq x y z
N MET A 1 2.55 -6.01 14.61
CA MET A 1 1.07 -6.08 14.80
C MET A 1 0.37 -6.39 13.47
N ILE A 2 -0.75 -7.14 13.45
CA ILE A 2 -1.47 -7.49 12.19
C ILE A 2 -2.69 -6.59 12.05
N TYR A 3 -2.73 -5.83 10.95
CA TYR A 3 -3.84 -4.93 10.64
C TYR A 3 -4.72 -5.47 9.52
N LYS A 4 -6.02 -5.31 9.67
CA LYS A 4 -6.97 -5.54 8.57
C LYS A 4 -6.87 -4.39 7.57
N SER A 5 -6.83 -4.70 6.28
CA SER A 5 -6.62 -3.70 5.23
C SER A 5 -7.61 -2.54 5.28
N TYR A 6 -8.90 -2.80 5.58
CA TYR A 6 -9.92 -1.75 5.65
C TYR A 6 -9.66 -0.70 6.76
N LEU A 7 -9.00 -1.08 7.87
CA LEU A 7 -8.59 -0.12 8.90
C LEU A 7 -7.47 0.78 8.41
N VAL A 8 -6.52 0.21 7.65
CA VAL A 8 -5.43 0.96 7.03
C VAL A 8 -5.94 1.88 5.91
N GLU A 9 -6.99 1.46 5.18
CA GLU A 9 -7.68 2.32 4.21
C GLU A 9 -8.29 3.56 4.86
N GLN A 10 -8.88 3.41 6.05
CA GLN A 10 -9.47 4.53 6.79
C GLN A 10 -8.40 5.46 7.36
N ASN A 11 -7.34 4.90 7.91
CA ASN A 11 -6.25 5.66 8.50
C ASN A 11 -4.91 4.92 8.33
N ILE A 12 -4.08 5.39 7.40
CA ILE A 12 -2.76 4.81 7.14
C ILE A 12 -1.78 5.03 8.30
N ASN A 13 -2.02 6.04 9.15
CA ASN A 13 -1.14 6.37 10.28
C ASN A 13 -1.21 5.36 11.43
N ILE A 14 -2.12 4.40 11.40
CA ILE A 14 -2.13 3.29 12.37
C ILE A 14 -0.91 2.38 12.23
N LEU A 15 -0.18 2.46 11.10
CA LEU A 15 1.09 1.76 10.89
C LEU A 15 2.20 2.53 11.63
N GLU A 16 2.35 2.23 12.91
CA GLU A 16 3.26 2.97 13.81
C GLU A 16 4.68 2.44 13.78
N ASN A 17 4.85 1.12 13.62
CA ASN A 17 6.16 0.50 13.58
C ASN A 17 7.02 0.98 12.40
N ASN A 18 8.33 0.87 12.55
CA ASN A 18 9.28 1.29 11.53
C ASN A 18 9.50 0.24 10.43
N LEU A 19 9.05 -0.98 10.65
CA LEU A 19 9.19 -2.10 9.72
C LEU A 19 7.81 -2.65 9.39
N ILE A 20 7.36 -2.45 8.15
CA ILE A 20 6.00 -2.74 7.71
C ILE A 20 6.03 -3.69 6.51
N LEU A 21 5.26 -4.78 6.58
CA LEU A 21 5.03 -5.69 5.46
C LEU A 21 3.64 -5.51 4.89
N ILE A 22 3.56 -5.14 3.62
CA ILE A 22 2.31 -5.06 2.85
C ILE A 22 2.40 -6.13 1.76
N PHE A 23 1.50 -7.08 1.75
CA PHE A 23 1.54 -8.19 0.80
C PHE A 23 0.13 -8.64 0.40
N GLY A 24 0.01 -9.28 -0.76
CA GLY A 24 -1.24 -9.86 -1.20
C GLY A 24 -1.42 -9.84 -2.71
N GLU A 25 -2.56 -10.28 -3.15
CA GLU A 25 -2.93 -10.38 -4.57
C GLU A 25 -3.62 -9.11 -5.10
N ASN A 26 -4.07 -8.23 -4.20
CA ASN A 26 -4.75 -6.99 -4.56
C ASN A 26 -3.75 -5.86 -4.83
N LEU A 27 -3.21 -5.84 -6.04
CA LEU A 27 -2.23 -4.84 -6.46
C LEU A 27 -2.80 -3.42 -6.40
N GLY A 28 -4.09 -3.24 -6.71
CA GLY A 28 -4.75 -1.93 -6.63
C GLY A 28 -4.74 -1.37 -5.22
N LEU A 29 -5.09 -2.18 -4.23
CA LEU A 29 -5.05 -1.78 -2.83
C LEU A 29 -3.63 -1.51 -2.34
N THR A 30 -2.67 -2.37 -2.73
CA THR A 30 -1.26 -2.17 -2.41
C THR A 30 -0.72 -0.85 -2.99
N ASN A 31 -1.11 -0.49 -4.22
CA ASN A 31 -0.73 0.76 -4.84
C ASN A 31 -1.37 1.96 -4.13
N GLU A 32 -2.65 1.87 -3.76
CA GLU A 32 -3.34 2.93 -2.99
C GLU A 32 -2.65 3.20 -1.64
N PHE A 33 -2.21 2.18 -0.93
CA PHE A 33 -1.44 2.36 0.30
C PHE A 33 -0.10 3.05 0.05
N GLN A 34 0.63 2.64 -0.99
CA GLN A 34 1.88 3.29 -1.35
C GLN A 34 1.70 4.77 -1.70
N GLU A 35 0.66 5.13 -2.46
CA GLU A 35 0.38 6.53 -2.79
C GLU A 35 0.04 7.33 -1.53
N LYS A 36 -0.82 6.83 -0.66
CA LYS A 36 -1.13 7.47 0.62
C LYS A 36 0.12 7.67 1.50
N ILE A 37 1.00 6.65 1.58
CA ILE A 37 2.27 6.76 2.33
C ILE A 37 3.16 7.86 1.73
N ARG A 38 3.25 7.96 0.40
CA ARG A 38 4.01 9.02 -0.27
C ARG A 38 3.40 10.40 -0.01
N GLU A 39 2.07 10.51 -0.07
CA GLU A 39 1.37 11.76 0.15
C GLU A 39 1.60 12.34 1.54
N ILE A 40 1.49 11.52 2.59
CA ILE A 40 1.72 11.98 3.97
C ILE A 40 3.19 12.23 4.29
N ASN A 41 4.12 11.74 3.47
CA ASN A 41 5.56 11.88 3.64
C ASN A 41 6.22 12.68 2.50
N LYS A 42 5.50 13.62 1.87
CA LYS A 42 6.01 14.42 0.72
C LYS A 42 7.30 15.18 1.01
N THR A 43 7.51 15.56 2.26
CA THR A 43 8.71 16.31 2.70
C THR A 43 9.90 15.41 3.01
N LYS A 44 9.70 14.09 3.08
CA LYS A 44 10.74 13.13 3.42
C LYS A 44 11.38 12.54 2.17
N LYS A 45 12.64 12.11 2.30
CA LYS A 45 13.32 11.36 1.24
C LYS A 45 12.68 10.00 1.07
N ILE A 46 12.22 9.71 -0.15
CA ILE A 46 11.64 8.41 -0.52
C ILE A 46 12.63 7.66 -1.37
N ILE A 47 13.00 6.46 -0.93
CA ILE A 47 13.96 5.58 -1.61
C ILE A 47 13.24 4.29 -2.00
N LYS A 48 13.57 3.77 -3.17
CA LYS A 48 12.96 2.56 -3.71
C LYS A 48 14.04 1.57 -4.11
N PHE A 49 13.90 0.34 -3.66
CA PHE A 49 14.77 -0.78 -4.04
C PHE A 49 13.95 -1.96 -4.52
N SER A 50 14.50 -2.77 -5.41
CA SER A 50 14.04 -4.15 -5.59
C SER A 50 14.76 -5.06 -4.58
N GLN A 51 14.11 -6.15 -4.17
CA GLN A 51 14.77 -7.15 -3.34
C GLN A 51 16.05 -7.68 -3.99
N ASP A 52 16.01 -7.92 -5.30
CA ASP A 52 17.14 -8.51 -6.03
C ASP A 52 18.36 -7.59 -6.04
N ASP A 53 18.17 -6.27 -6.16
CA ASP A 53 19.27 -5.32 -6.09
C ASP A 53 19.92 -5.29 -4.71
N ILE A 54 19.08 -5.31 -3.66
CA ILE A 54 19.57 -5.37 -2.28
C ILE A 54 20.33 -6.67 -2.02
N LEU A 55 19.82 -7.82 -2.49
CA LEU A 55 20.49 -9.10 -2.26
C LEU A 55 21.82 -9.23 -3.03
N LYS A 56 21.95 -8.53 -4.17
CA LYS A 56 23.24 -8.45 -4.89
C LYS A 56 24.26 -7.57 -4.15
N ASN A 57 23.80 -6.53 -3.48
CA ASN A 57 24.65 -5.60 -2.74
C ASN A 57 23.95 -5.13 -1.45
N GLN A 58 24.08 -5.90 -0.39
CA GLN A 58 23.43 -5.64 0.89
C GLN A 58 23.87 -4.33 1.55
N THR A 59 25.12 -3.88 1.26
CA THR A 59 25.66 -2.64 1.83
C THR A 59 24.84 -1.41 1.44
N ILE A 60 24.12 -1.43 0.33
CA ILE A 60 23.26 -0.31 -0.10
C ILE A 60 22.17 -0.05 0.95
N LEU A 61 21.49 -1.09 1.44
CA LEU A 61 20.44 -0.92 2.42
C LEU A 61 20.99 -0.52 3.78
N PHE A 62 22.11 -1.13 4.22
CA PHE A 62 22.78 -0.75 5.45
C PHE A 62 23.22 0.72 5.43
N ASN A 63 23.80 1.17 4.33
CA ASN A 63 24.22 2.57 4.18
C ASN A 63 23.02 3.52 4.25
N GLU A 64 21.90 3.21 3.59
CA GLU A 64 20.72 4.08 3.64
C GLU A 64 20.05 4.11 5.02
N VAL A 65 20.07 2.99 5.76
CA VAL A 65 19.54 2.94 7.13
C VAL A 65 20.43 3.71 8.09
N ASN A 66 21.77 3.56 7.98
CA ASN A 66 22.74 4.13 8.94
C ASN A 66 23.19 5.54 8.59
N ASN A 67 23.13 5.97 7.32
CA ASN A 67 23.53 7.29 6.93
C ASN A 67 22.46 8.32 7.37
N MET A 68 22.69 8.96 8.47
CA MET A 68 21.97 10.18 8.85
C MET A 68 22.45 11.32 7.95
N SER A 69 21.54 11.88 7.15
CA SER A 69 21.80 13.16 6.51
C SER A 69 21.82 14.24 7.60
N LEU A 70 22.74 15.18 7.49
CA LEU A 70 22.81 16.33 8.41
C LEU A 70 21.55 17.21 8.37
N PHE A 71 20.68 17.00 7.36
CA PHE A 71 19.48 17.80 7.09
C PHE A 71 18.18 17.00 7.01
N GLU A 72 18.24 15.67 7.06
CA GLU A 72 17.05 14.80 6.93
C GLU A 72 16.90 13.84 8.12
N ASP A 73 15.89 14.08 8.93
CA ASP A 73 15.64 13.30 10.14
C ASP A 73 15.04 11.91 9.92
N THR A 74 14.37 11.67 8.79
CA THR A 74 13.62 10.44 8.56
C THR A 74 13.52 10.11 7.07
N LYS A 75 13.80 8.87 6.67
CA LYS A 75 13.63 8.37 5.30
C LYS A 75 12.49 7.36 5.24
N ILE A 76 11.85 7.31 4.08
CA ILE A 76 10.86 6.28 3.74
C ILE A 76 11.49 5.36 2.68
N ILE A 77 11.66 4.10 3.01
CA ILE A 77 12.30 3.13 2.13
C ILE A 77 11.27 2.09 1.70
N PHE A 78 11.06 1.94 0.39
CA PHE A 78 10.23 0.87 -0.17
C PHE A 78 11.14 -0.22 -0.73
N ILE A 79 10.89 -1.47 -0.37
CA ILE A 79 11.56 -2.65 -0.91
C ILE A 79 10.52 -3.51 -1.61
N TYR A 80 10.65 -3.65 -2.93
CA TYR A 80 9.66 -4.33 -3.76
C TYR A 80 10.00 -5.79 -4.02
N SER A 81 8.94 -6.55 -4.37
CA SER A 81 9.02 -7.96 -4.76
C SER A 81 9.63 -8.86 -3.69
N VAL A 82 9.36 -8.51 -2.42
CA VAL A 82 9.94 -9.24 -1.30
C VAL A 82 9.37 -10.65 -1.16
N ASN A 83 10.23 -11.57 -0.74
CA ASN A 83 9.91 -12.94 -0.38
C ASN A 83 10.86 -13.43 0.73
N ASP A 84 10.81 -14.71 1.06
CA ASP A 84 11.58 -15.29 2.17
C ASP A 84 13.10 -15.07 2.11
N LYS A 85 13.66 -14.80 0.92
CA LYS A 85 15.11 -14.62 0.75
C LYS A 85 15.66 -13.40 1.48
N ILE A 86 14.83 -12.35 1.66
CA ILE A 86 15.28 -11.13 2.33
C ILE A 86 15.26 -11.22 3.86
N LEU A 87 14.62 -12.25 4.42
CA LEU A 87 14.35 -12.33 5.86
C LEU A 87 15.60 -12.19 6.73
N GLN A 88 16.71 -12.83 6.34
CA GLN A 88 17.94 -12.77 7.12
C GLN A 88 18.46 -11.33 7.20
N LEU A 89 18.51 -10.65 6.08
CA LEU A 89 18.94 -9.25 6.01
C LEU A 89 18.03 -8.33 6.83
N ILE A 90 16.70 -8.53 6.77
CA ILE A 90 15.75 -7.76 7.58
C ILE A 90 16.01 -7.91 9.08
N LYS A 91 16.30 -9.11 9.54
CA LYS A 91 16.66 -9.36 10.95
C LYS A 91 17.94 -8.65 11.37
N GLU A 92 18.92 -8.57 10.47
CA GLU A 92 20.21 -7.92 10.73
C GLU A 92 20.08 -6.40 10.79
N ILE A 93 19.25 -5.80 9.95
CA ILE A 93 19.06 -4.33 9.94
C ILE A 93 18.04 -3.86 10.98
N GLN A 94 17.09 -4.69 11.40
CA GLN A 94 16.00 -4.28 12.30
C GLN A 94 16.50 -3.55 13.57
N PRO A 95 17.55 -4.01 14.27
CA PRO A 95 18.06 -3.30 15.46
C PRO A 95 18.66 -1.92 15.15
N GLN A 96 18.97 -1.65 13.87
CA GLN A 96 19.61 -0.42 13.41
C GLN A 96 18.60 0.59 12.88
N ILE A 97 17.33 0.19 12.72
CA ILE A 97 16.26 1.07 12.26
C ILE A 97 15.82 1.96 13.43
N ASP A 98 16.27 3.21 13.43
CA ASP A 98 15.89 4.18 14.45
C ASP A 98 14.66 4.98 14.00
N LYS A 99 14.84 5.99 13.15
CA LYS A 99 13.76 6.90 12.71
C LYS A 99 13.20 6.57 11.33
N ASN A 100 13.91 5.77 10.54
CA ASN A 100 13.50 5.44 9.19
C ASN A 100 12.30 4.48 9.19
N LYS A 101 11.41 4.61 8.21
CA LYS A 101 10.35 3.62 7.97
C LYS A 101 10.64 2.80 6.71
N ILE A 102 10.60 1.48 6.84
CA ILE A 102 10.84 0.54 5.75
C ILE A 102 9.55 -0.23 5.45
N PHE A 103 9.08 -0.07 4.23
CA PHE A 103 7.91 -0.76 3.71
C PHE A 103 8.35 -1.87 2.75
N LEU A 104 8.10 -3.11 3.15
CA LEU A 104 8.32 -4.28 2.32
C LEU A 104 7.04 -4.56 1.54
N ILE A 105 7.14 -4.56 0.22
CA ILE A 105 6.02 -4.80 -0.69
C ILE A 105 6.18 -6.18 -1.32
N GLY A 106 5.37 -7.12 -0.85
CA GLY A 106 5.34 -8.50 -1.36
C GLY A 106 4.12 -8.77 -2.23
N ASN A 107 4.27 -9.73 -3.13
CA ASN A 107 3.13 -10.36 -3.79
C ASN A 107 2.43 -11.32 -2.82
N ILE A 108 1.86 -12.40 -3.30
CA ILE A 108 1.23 -13.42 -2.46
C ILE A 108 2.31 -14.09 -1.59
N LEU A 109 2.15 -14.00 -0.27
CA LEU A 109 2.96 -14.73 0.70
C LEU A 109 2.06 -15.77 1.38
N GLU A 110 2.34 -17.04 1.15
CA GLU A 110 1.59 -18.15 1.74
C GLU A 110 1.76 -18.19 3.27
N LYS A 111 0.85 -18.89 3.98
CA LYS A 111 0.94 -19.05 5.44
C LYS A 111 2.24 -19.69 5.91
N LYS A 112 2.89 -20.52 5.07
CA LYS A 112 4.20 -21.14 5.35
C LYS A 112 5.39 -20.21 5.11
N SER A 113 5.21 -19.02 4.51
CA SER A 113 6.29 -18.05 4.28
C SER A 113 6.97 -17.68 5.59
N LYS A 114 8.29 -17.80 5.62
CA LYS A 114 9.12 -17.46 6.78
C LYS A 114 9.10 -15.94 7.03
N LEU A 115 9.12 -15.14 5.97
CA LEU A 115 9.04 -13.68 6.05
C LEU A 115 7.71 -13.25 6.68
N ARG A 116 6.59 -13.74 6.14
CA ARG A 116 5.26 -13.47 6.67
C ARG A 116 5.14 -13.87 8.14
N ASN A 117 5.54 -15.09 8.49
CA ASN A 117 5.47 -15.59 9.86
C ASN A 117 6.32 -14.77 10.83
N TYR A 118 7.48 -14.29 10.40
CA TYR A 118 8.34 -13.43 11.21
C TYR A 118 7.63 -12.11 11.54
N PHE A 119 7.07 -11.44 10.53
CA PHE A 119 6.37 -10.18 10.71
C PHE A 119 5.09 -10.33 11.53
N GLU A 120 4.31 -11.40 11.31
CA GLU A 120 3.06 -11.66 12.04
C GLU A 120 3.28 -11.94 13.55
N LYS A 121 4.45 -12.47 13.92
CA LYS A 121 4.80 -12.81 15.30
C LYS A 121 5.57 -11.71 16.04
N SER A 122 6.08 -10.73 15.34
CA SER A 122 6.90 -9.67 15.92
C SER A 122 6.02 -8.51 16.43
N ASP A 123 6.28 -8.05 17.64
CA ASP A 123 5.64 -6.86 18.21
C ASP A 123 6.22 -5.56 17.64
N TYR A 124 7.38 -5.63 16.99
CA TYR A 124 8.09 -4.49 16.40
C TYR A 124 7.82 -4.31 14.90
N CYS A 125 6.89 -5.07 14.36
CA CYS A 125 6.57 -5.03 12.94
C CYS A 125 5.05 -4.87 12.74
N ASP A 126 4.70 -4.19 11.64
CA ASP A 126 3.33 -4.11 11.17
C ASP A 126 3.12 -4.96 9.92
N VAL A 127 1.96 -5.56 9.82
CA VAL A 127 1.59 -6.44 8.70
C VAL A 127 0.22 -6.06 8.17
N VAL A 128 0.13 -5.91 6.85
CA VAL A 128 -1.13 -5.66 6.15
C VAL A 128 -1.27 -6.64 4.99
N ALA A 129 -2.30 -7.47 5.05
CA ALA A 129 -2.62 -8.38 3.96
C ALA A 129 -3.66 -7.73 3.02
N CYS A 130 -3.29 -7.58 1.75
CA CYS A 130 -4.11 -7.02 0.69
C CYS A 130 -4.77 -8.15 -0.12
N TYR A 131 -5.86 -8.72 0.41
CA TYR A 131 -6.62 -9.75 -0.27
C TYR A 131 -7.55 -9.17 -1.33
N LYS A 132 -8.03 -10.03 -2.25
CA LYS A 132 -9.02 -9.65 -3.27
C LYS A 132 -10.23 -8.99 -2.63
N ASP A 133 -10.74 -7.98 -3.31
CA ASP A 133 -12.00 -7.37 -2.94
C ASP A 133 -13.18 -8.30 -3.24
N ASN A 134 -14.25 -8.09 -2.50
CA ASN A 134 -15.58 -8.58 -2.85
C ASN A 134 -16.46 -7.41 -3.35
N GLU A 135 -17.65 -7.72 -3.83
CA GLU A 135 -18.58 -6.69 -4.35
C GLU A 135 -18.92 -5.62 -3.32
N ILE A 136 -19.02 -5.99 -2.05
CA ILE A 136 -19.33 -5.04 -0.95
C ILE A 136 -18.18 -4.04 -0.81
N ASN A 137 -16.94 -4.52 -0.82
CA ASN A 137 -15.75 -3.64 -0.71
C ASN A 137 -15.68 -2.69 -1.91
N ILE A 138 -15.89 -3.19 -3.11
CA ILE A 138 -15.89 -2.37 -4.34
C ILE A 138 -17.02 -1.34 -4.31
N LYS A 139 -18.23 -1.72 -3.90
CA LYS A 139 -19.36 -0.80 -3.74
C LYS A 139 -19.04 0.32 -2.73
N ASN A 140 -18.48 -0.04 -1.59
CA ASN A 140 -18.07 0.94 -0.58
C ASN A 140 -16.98 1.88 -1.12
N LEU A 141 -16.04 1.36 -1.88
CA LEU A 141 -14.99 2.16 -2.52
C LEU A 141 -15.56 3.16 -3.55
N ILE A 142 -16.51 2.71 -4.40
CA ILE A 142 -17.21 3.60 -5.34
C ILE A 142 -17.92 4.73 -4.59
N ASN A 143 -18.71 4.37 -3.59
CA ASN A 143 -19.45 5.36 -2.79
C ASN A 143 -18.51 6.36 -2.10
N TYR A 144 -17.39 5.89 -1.57
CA TYR A 144 -16.38 6.75 -0.95
C TYR A 144 -15.69 7.67 -1.96
N LYS A 145 -15.24 7.13 -3.10
CA LYS A 145 -14.52 7.92 -4.12
C LYS A 145 -15.42 8.93 -4.85
N LEU A 146 -16.72 8.66 -4.93
CA LEU A 146 -17.71 9.53 -5.59
C LEU A 146 -18.64 10.26 -4.59
N LYS A 147 -18.32 10.27 -3.30
CA LYS A 147 -19.16 10.90 -2.26
C LYS A 147 -19.50 12.37 -2.48
N ASP A 148 -18.62 13.10 -3.15
CA ASP A 148 -18.77 14.52 -3.45
C ASP A 148 -19.52 14.77 -4.79
N PHE A 149 -19.94 13.71 -5.48
CA PHE A 149 -20.68 13.77 -6.73
C PHE A 149 -22.16 13.51 -6.50
N THR A 150 -23.01 14.32 -7.10
CA THR A 150 -24.46 14.10 -7.14
C THR A 150 -24.83 13.24 -8.35
N GLY A 151 -25.92 12.49 -8.25
CA GLY A 151 -26.41 11.63 -9.34
C GLY A 151 -25.79 10.25 -9.38
N VAL A 152 -25.00 9.85 -8.40
CA VAL A 152 -24.47 8.47 -8.28
C VAL A 152 -25.62 7.55 -7.85
N THR A 153 -26.26 6.92 -8.81
CA THR A 153 -27.38 6.01 -8.58
C THR A 153 -26.90 4.56 -8.36
N PRO A 154 -27.72 3.68 -7.78
CA PRO A 154 -27.42 2.25 -7.71
C PRO A 154 -27.12 1.63 -9.07
N GLN A 155 -27.76 2.14 -10.15
CA GLN A 155 -27.52 1.67 -11.52
C GLN A 155 -26.10 2.00 -11.98
N ILE A 156 -25.59 3.22 -11.72
CA ILE A 156 -24.20 3.61 -12.04
C ILE A 156 -23.22 2.72 -11.29
N THR A 157 -23.46 2.51 -10.00
CA THR A 157 -22.62 1.64 -9.17
C THR A 157 -22.58 0.21 -9.74
N LYS A 158 -23.73 -0.32 -10.14
CA LYS A 158 -23.84 -1.66 -10.76
C LYS A 158 -23.05 -1.70 -12.07
N THR A 159 -23.25 -0.75 -12.96
CA THR A 159 -22.54 -0.67 -14.25
C THR A 159 -21.01 -0.59 -14.06
N LEU A 160 -20.53 0.19 -13.10
CA LEU A 160 -19.11 0.27 -12.79
C LEU A 160 -18.56 -1.08 -12.31
N ILE A 161 -19.28 -1.79 -11.46
CA ILE A 161 -18.89 -3.12 -10.99
C ILE A 161 -18.86 -4.13 -12.15
N GLU A 162 -19.89 -4.13 -13.01
CA GLU A 162 -19.96 -5.02 -14.18
C GLU A 162 -18.82 -4.79 -15.17
N ASN A 163 -18.46 -3.52 -15.41
CA ASN A 163 -17.40 -3.15 -16.36
C ASN A 163 -15.98 -3.40 -15.81
N CYS A 164 -15.77 -3.13 -14.52
CA CYS A 164 -14.45 -3.23 -13.90
C CYS A 164 -14.20 -4.58 -13.21
N GLY A 165 -15.27 -5.34 -12.95
CA GLY A 165 -15.23 -6.50 -12.07
C GLY A 165 -14.80 -6.09 -10.66
N LEU A 166 -13.96 -6.91 -10.03
CA LEU A 166 -13.39 -6.64 -8.70
C LEU A 166 -11.96 -6.07 -8.79
N ASP A 167 -11.59 -5.51 -9.95
CA ASP A 167 -10.27 -4.94 -10.21
C ASP A 167 -10.23 -3.46 -9.81
N ARG A 168 -9.55 -3.18 -8.70
CA ARG A 168 -9.40 -1.80 -8.19
C ARG A 168 -8.67 -0.86 -9.14
N ILE A 169 -7.72 -1.37 -9.93
CA ILE A 169 -6.96 -0.53 -10.86
C ILE A 169 -7.88 -0.06 -11.98
N LYS A 170 -8.64 -0.98 -12.58
CA LYS A 170 -9.65 -0.64 -13.59
C LYS A 170 -10.69 0.31 -13.02
N LEU A 171 -11.22 0.02 -11.84
CA LEU A 171 -12.22 0.86 -11.19
C LEU A 171 -11.69 2.27 -10.92
N SER A 172 -10.47 2.41 -10.41
CA SER A 172 -9.87 3.73 -10.17
C SER A 172 -9.74 4.52 -11.46
N ASN A 173 -9.30 3.90 -12.55
CA ASN A 173 -9.20 4.55 -13.85
C ASN A 173 -10.57 5.03 -14.36
N GLU A 174 -11.63 4.23 -14.21
CA GLU A 174 -12.98 4.64 -14.61
C GLU A 174 -13.52 5.78 -13.74
N ILE A 175 -13.29 5.72 -12.43
CA ILE A 175 -13.67 6.80 -11.51
C ILE A 175 -12.92 8.10 -11.84
N ASP A 176 -11.64 8.03 -12.19
CA ASP A 176 -10.85 9.20 -12.56
C ASP A 176 -11.34 9.82 -13.87
N LYS A 177 -11.76 9.01 -14.85
CA LYS A 177 -12.44 9.50 -16.06
C LYS A 177 -13.74 10.21 -15.70
N ILE A 178 -14.59 9.62 -14.85
CA ILE A 178 -15.83 10.24 -14.38
C ILE A 178 -15.53 11.59 -13.72
N LYS A 179 -14.57 11.65 -12.81
CA LYS A 179 -14.17 12.88 -12.12
C LYS A 179 -13.67 13.95 -13.09
N SER A 180 -12.92 13.56 -14.09
CA SER A 180 -12.40 14.49 -15.12
C SER A 180 -13.48 15.02 -16.03
N TYR A 181 -14.48 14.19 -16.37
CA TYR A 181 -15.58 14.56 -17.27
C TYR A 181 -16.62 15.45 -16.58
N PHE A 182 -16.98 15.13 -15.34
CA PHE A 182 -18.02 15.85 -14.61
C PHE A 182 -17.45 16.95 -13.70
N ASN A 183 -16.91 18.02 -14.31
CA ASN A 183 -16.31 19.15 -13.60
C ASN A 183 -17.22 19.83 -12.56
N LYS A 184 -18.55 19.70 -12.69
CA LYS A 184 -19.55 20.28 -11.77
C LYS A 184 -20.03 19.28 -10.71
N LYS A 185 -19.34 18.16 -10.54
CA LYS A 185 -19.69 17.10 -9.58
C LYS A 185 -21.14 16.56 -9.70
N ASN A 186 -21.76 16.75 -10.85
CA ASN A 186 -23.12 16.25 -11.14
C ASN A 186 -23.05 15.23 -12.27
N ILE A 187 -23.26 13.97 -11.94
CA ILE A 187 -23.25 12.86 -12.89
C ILE A 187 -24.66 12.74 -13.48
N LYS A 188 -24.79 13.02 -14.79
CA LYS A 188 -26.01 12.72 -15.53
C LYS A 188 -25.72 11.56 -16.47
N ILE A 189 -26.56 10.55 -16.42
CA ILE A 189 -26.61 9.53 -17.48
C ILE A 189 -27.59 10.05 -18.50
N ASP A 190 -27.12 10.38 -19.70
CA ASP A 190 -28.02 10.54 -20.84
C ASP A 190 -28.45 9.11 -21.25
N GLN A 191 -29.78 8.93 -21.34
CA GLN A 191 -30.44 7.67 -21.73
C GLN A 191 -30.17 7.35 -23.18
#